data_ac1d71f61ad1e7fd624a7354559a5381
#
_entry.id   ac1d71f61ad1e7fd624a7354559a5381
#
_cell.length_a   1.000
_cell.length_b   1.000
_cell.length_c   1.000
_cell.angle_alpha   90.00
_cell.angle_beta   90.00
_cell.angle_gamma   90.00
#
_symmetry.space_group_name_H-M   'P 1'
#
loop_
_entity.id
_entity.type
_entity.pdbx_description
1 polymer ?
#
loop_
_entity_poly.entity_id
_entity_poly.type
_entity_poly.pdbx_seq_one_letter_code
_entity_poly.pdbx_strand_id
1 'polypeptide(L)'
;SFSRPLNGGDPFKVAKWKVNTGMNFKKVSMIDSSGNIKPYGDMTPTSGNISEIICIGYSPKDGSCPSENTLVSFIASTSRNNLDNSINPTSGNKLTLASEQFISMGNDSPTFNRIKSTYAFFIPTRLINLTKGCRTNEDCSQAIGFQFKAGTILGELPPYEAFCMGGTSSIRGWGSCDLAVSKSFVEGTVEY
;
A
#
# COMPACT_ATOMS: atom_id res chain seq x y z
N SER A 1 -4.40 -1.92 -17.07
CA SER A 1 -5.47 -2.01 -16.07
C SER A 1 -6.81 -1.70 -16.70
N PHE A 2 -7.86 -2.35 -16.22
CA PHE A 2 -9.23 -2.13 -16.62
C PHE A 2 -10.05 -1.68 -15.40
N SER A 3 -10.82 -0.61 -15.54
CA SER A 3 -11.67 -0.07 -14.47
C SER A 3 -13.11 0.05 -14.95
N ARG A 4 -14.06 -0.47 -14.17
CA ARG A 4 -15.50 -0.40 -14.48
C ARG A 4 -16.29 0.07 -13.26
N PRO A 5 -17.19 1.07 -13.44
CA PRO A 5 -18.17 1.43 -12.42
C PRO A 5 -19.27 0.35 -12.32
N LEU A 6 -19.77 0.12 -11.10
CA LEU A 6 -20.84 -0.88 -10.83
C LEU A 6 -22.22 -0.22 -10.65
N ASN A 7 -22.53 0.83 -11.35
CA ASN A 7 -23.76 1.60 -11.20
C ASN A 7 -24.71 1.54 -12.42
N GLY A 8 -24.76 0.41 -13.11
CA GLY A 8 -25.63 0.22 -14.25
C GLY A 8 -25.10 0.75 -15.59
N GLY A 9 -23.81 1.06 -15.68
CA GLY A 9 -23.13 1.19 -16.96
C GLY A 9 -22.94 2.58 -17.54
N ASP A 10 -23.34 3.66 -16.85
CA ASP A 10 -23.01 5.01 -17.29
C ASP A 10 -21.60 5.40 -16.80
N PRO A 11 -20.58 5.48 -17.71
CA PRO A 11 -19.21 5.81 -17.34
C PRO A 11 -19.04 7.27 -16.90
N PHE A 12 -19.99 8.15 -17.18
CA PHE A 12 -19.94 9.57 -16.86
C PHE A 12 -20.60 9.92 -15.53
N LYS A 13 -21.39 9.01 -14.96
CA LYS A 13 -21.95 9.18 -13.61
C LYS A 13 -20.97 8.71 -12.56
N VAL A 14 -20.85 9.48 -11.48
CA VAL A 14 -20.05 9.12 -10.32
C VAL A 14 -20.59 7.81 -9.73
N ALA A 15 -19.88 6.71 -9.98
CA ALA A 15 -20.24 5.43 -9.42
C ALA A 15 -19.77 5.34 -7.97
N LYS A 16 -20.68 5.00 -7.06
CA LYS A 16 -20.32 4.71 -5.66
C LYS A 16 -19.34 3.55 -5.55
N TRP A 17 -19.49 2.53 -6.42
CA TRP A 17 -18.61 1.37 -6.47
C TRP A 17 -17.86 1.30 -7.80
N LYS A 18 -16.56 1.02 -7.72
CA LYS A 18 -15.69 0.76 -8.86
C LYS A 18 -14.92 -0.53 -8.64
N VAL A 19 -14.76 -1.31 -9.70
CA VAL A 19 -13.89 -2.49 -9.72
C VAL A 19 -12.78 -2.22 -10.72
N ASN A 20 -11.55 -2.51 -10.32
CA ASN A 20 -10.39 -2.41 -11.18
C ASN A 20 -9.70 -3.77 -11.23
N THR A 21 -9.23 -4.15 -12.41
CA THR A 21 -8.40 -5.33 -12.62
C THR A 21 -7.17 -4.94 -13.41
N GLY A 22 -6.08 -5.63 -13.19
CA GLY A 22 -4.84 -5.36 -13.88
C GLY A 22 -3.89 -6.54 -13.82
N MET A 23 -2.86 -6.47 -14.66
CA MET A 23 -1.76 -7.40 -14.65
C MET A 23 -0.46 -6.61 -14.72
N ASN A 24 0.54 -7.03 -13.94
CA ASN A 24 1.87 -6.45 -13.94
C ASN A 24 2.91 -7.53 -14.17
N PHE A 25 3.98 -7.13 -14.88
CA PHE A 25 5.22 -7.87 -14.97
C PHE A 25 6.30 -7.09 -14.23
N LYS A 26 7.06 -7.77 -13.38
CA LYS A 26 8.12 -7.17 -12.60
C LYS A 26 9.33 -8.11 -12.58
N LYS A 27 10.48 -7.60 -12.99
CA LYS A 27 11.76 -8.26 -12.76
C LYS A 27 12.49 -7.50 -11.66
N VAL A 28 12.90 -8.19 -10.62
CA VAL A 28 13.63 -7.64 -9.48
C VAL A 28 14.99 -8.32 -9.43
N SER A 29 16.05 -7.51 -9.37
CA SER A 29 17.42 -7.98 -9.15
C SER A 29 18.04 -7.19 -8.02
N MET A 30 18.84 -7.85 -7.21
CA MET A 30 19.64 -7.21 -6.17
C MET A 30 21.01 -6.88 -6.72
N ILE A 31 21.42 -5.63 -6.51
CA ILE A 31 22.73 -5.14 -6.96
C ILE A 31 23.53 -4.63 -5.75
N ASP A 32 24.84 -4.83 -5.78
CA ASP A 32 25.75 -4.23 -4.81
C ASP A 32 26.01 -2.76 -5.12
N SER A 33 26.79 -2.09 -4.27
CA SER A 33 27.18 -0.68 -4.46
C SER A 33 27.99 -0.43 -5.74
N SER A 34 28.54 -1.48 -6.35
CA SER A 34 29.28 -1.45 -7.60
C SER A 34 28.41 -1.76 -8.83
N GLY A 35 27.12 -2.03 -8.62
CA GLY A 35 26.16 -2.33 -9.70
C GLY A 35 26.15 -3.77 -10.18
N ASN A 36 26.86 -4.69 -9.51
CA ASN A 36 26.85 -6.11 -9.85
C ASN A 36 25.67 -6.83 -9.22
N ILE A 37 25.05 -7.75 -9.96
CA ILE A 37 23.98 -8.59 -9.44
C ILE A 37 24.57 -9.59 -8.43
N LYS A 38 24.05 -9.60 -7.21
CA LYS A 38 24.47 -10.51 -6.15
C LYS A 38 23.32 -11.30 -5.58
N PRO A 39 23.56 -12.59 -5.20
CA PRO A 39 22.60 -13.36 -4.42
C PRO A 39 22.32 -12.67 -3.08
N TYR A 40 21.10 -12.76 -2.59
CA TYR A 40 20.70 -12.15 -1.33
C TYR A 40 21.57 -12.52 -0.12
N GLY A 41 22.14 -13.73 -0.10
CA GLY A 41 22.98 -14.21 0.99
C GLY A 41 24.37 -13.56 1.10
N ASP A 42 24.81 -12.87 0.04
CA ASP A 42 26.13 -12.21 0.00
C ASP A 42 26.11 -10.74 0.46
N MET A 43 24.95 -10.23 0.82
CA MET A 43 24.83 -8.88 1.34
C MET A 43 25.26 -8.85 2.80
N THR A 44 26.51 -8.47 3.06
CA THR A 44 26.95 -8.15 4.42
C THR A 44 26.16 -6.95 4.91
N PRO A 45 25.41 -7.07 6.02
CA PRO A 45 24.63 -5.96 6.53
C PRO A 45 25.60 -4.89 7.06
N THR A 46 25.62 -3.75 6.39
CA THR A 46 26.40 -2.59 6.87
C THR A 46 25.67 -1.87 8.02
N SER A 47 24.46 -2.27 8.34
CA SER A 47 23.65 -1.75 9.45
C SER A 47 22.52 -2.73 9.74
N GLY A 48 22.54 -3.32 10.89
CA GLY A 48 21.59 -4.22 11.54
C GLY A 48 20.32 -4.65 10.77
N ASN A 49 20.13 -5.94 10.65
CA ASN A 49 18.85 -6.64 10.42
C ASN A 49 18.25 -6.72 9.02
N ILE A 50 18.82 -6.09 7.98
CA ILE A 50 18.24 -6.21 6.63
C ILE A 50 18.45 -7.62 6.05
N SER A 51 19.55 -8.28 6.37
CA SER A 51 19.84 -9.64 5.85
C SER A 51 18.91 -10.71 6.39
N GLU A 52 18.44 -10.60 7.64
CA GLU A 52 17.46 -11.52 8.21
C GLU A 52 16.07 -11.35 7.62
N ILE A 53 15.71 -10.13 7.25
CA ILE A 53 14.41 -9.83 6.62
C ILE A 53 14.38 -10.33 5.17
N ILE A 54 15.53 -10.39 4.50
CA ILE A 54 15.64 -10.68 3.08
C ILE A 54 15.18 -12.10 2.72
N CYS A 55 15.42 -13.08 3.58
CA CYS A 55 15.00 -14.46 3.35
C CYS A 55 13.88 -14.95 4.29
N ILE A 56 13.35 -14.11 5.17
CA ILE A 56 12.26 -14.49 6.07
C ILE A 56 11.00 -14.85 5.28
N GLY A 57 10.56 -16.09 5.44
CA GLY A 57 9.35 -16.61 4.82
C GLY A 57 9.50 -17.06 3.37
N TYR A 58 10.71 -16.98 2.82
CA TYR A 58 11.11 -17.61 1.56
C TYR A 58 12.08 -18.75 1.87
N SER A 59 11.72 -19.95 1.48
CA SER A 59 12.58 -21.15 1.65
C SER A 59 12.98 -21.66 0.27
N PRO A 60 14.11 -21.20 -0.26
CA PRO A 60 14.62 -21.72 -1.52
C PRO A 60 14.97 -23.21 -1.38
N LYS A 61 14.72 -23.97 -2.43
CA LYS A 61 14.96 -25.45 -2.42
C LYS A 61 16.41 -25.83 -2.22
N ASP A 62 17.32 -24.94 -2.52
CA ASP A 62 18.79 -25.12 -2.44
C ASP A 62 19.44 -24.37 -1.28
N GLY A 63 18.67 -23.66 -0.45
CA GLY A 63 19.16 -22.89 0.69
C GLY A 63 19.81 -21.56 0.33
N SER A 64 19.82 -21.15 -0.95
CA SER A 64 20.34 -19.86 -1.41
C SER A 64 19.20 -18.91 -1.75
N CYS A 65 19.35 -17.64 -1.41
CA CYS A 65 18.38 -16.62 -1.83
C CYS A 65 18.64 -16.22 -3.30
N PRO A 66 17.61 -16.20 -4.15
CA PRO A 66 17.82 -15.89 -5.57
C PRO A 66 18.24 -14.44 -5.77
N SER A 67 19.17 -14.22 -6.70
CA SER A 67 19.65 -12.89 -7.08
C SER A 67 18.67 -12.10 -7.95
N GLU A 68 17.81 -12.81 -8.66
CA GLU A 68 16.81 -12.25 -9.55
C GLU A 68 15.48 -12.99 -9.42
N ASN A 69 14.39 -12.24 -9.43
CA ASN A 69 13.03 -12.79 -9.45
C ASN A 69 12.23 -12.18 -10.61
N THR A 70 11.52 -13.01 -11.34
CA THR A 70 10.55 -12.58 -12.33
C THR A 70 9.15 -12.89 -11.81
N LEU A 71 8.37 -11.83 -11.58
CA LEU A 71 7.05 -11.91 -11.00
C LEU A 71 6.00 -11.44 -12.00
N VAL A 72 4.93 -12.19 -12.10
CA VAL A 72 3.69 -11.75 -12.74
C VAL A 72 2.64 -11.59 -11.68
N SER A 73 1.97 -10.46 -11.63
CA SER A 73 0.88 -10.28 -10.69
C SER A 73 -0.44 -9.94 -11.38
N PHE A 74 -1.52 -10.48 -10.81
CA PHE A 74 -2.89 -10.14 -11.14
C PHE A 74 -3.49 -9.34 -10.00
N ILE A 75 -3.97 -8.14 -10.31
CA ILE A 75 -4.57 -7.21 -9.36
C ILE A 75 -6.07 -7.24 -9.54
N ALA A 76 -6.79 -7.39 -8.45
CA ALA A 76 -8.22 -7.14 -8.34
C ALA A 76 -8.45 -6.17 -7.19
N SER A 77 -9.15 -5.07 -7.45
CA SER A 77 -9.49 -4.12 -6.40
C SER A 77 -10.92 -3.62 -6.56
N THR A 78 -11.55 -3.35 -5.43
CA THR A 78 -12.85 -2.68 -5.38
C THR A 78 -12.75 -1.46 -4.50
N SER A 79 -13.41 -0.39 -4.91
CA SER A 79 -13.49 0.83 -4.13
C SER A 79 -14.91 1.37 -4.08
N ARG A 80 -15.29 1.83 -2.90
CA ARG A 80 -16.53 2.59 -2.67
C ARG A 80 -16.15 4.00 -2.27
N ASN A 81 -16.69 4.98 -2.99
CA ASN A 81 -16.50 6.39 -2.66
C ASN A 81 -17.86 7.03 -2.40
N ASN A 82 -18.04 7.52 -1.19
CA ASN A 82 -19.22 8.20 -0.72
C ASN A 82 -18.86 9.52 -0.03
N LEU A 83 -17.76 10.15 -0.47
CA LEU A 83 -17.32 11.46 0.01
C LEU A 83 -18.14 12.56 -0.68
N ASP A 84 -18.40 13.64 0.04
CA ASP A 84 -19.00 14.87 -0.49
C ASP A 84 -18.09 15.55 -1.54
N ASN A 85 -16.80 15.59 -1.27
CA ASN A 85 -15.79 16.11 -2.18
C ASN A 85 -14.58 15.16 -2.24
N SER A 86 -14.06 14.89 -3.45
CA SER A 86 -12.94 13.97 -3.64
C SER A 86 -11.57 14.59 -3.34
N ILE A 87 -11.44 15.92 -3.39
CA ILE A 87 -10.19 16.66 -3.20
C ILE A 87 -10.07 17.15 -1.76
N ASN A 88 -11.14 17.74 -1.24
CA ASN A 88 -11.20 18.28 0.12
C ASN A 88 -12.47 17.75 0.81
N PRO A 89 -12.45 16.48 1.26
CA PRO A 89 -13.61 15.86 1.87
C PRO A 89 -13.90 16.44 3.25
N THR A 90 -15.16 16.78 3.51
CA THR A 90 -15.62 17.22 4.82
C THR A 90 -16.58 16.24 5.46
N SER A 91 -17.19 15.36 4.68
CA SER A 91 -18.11 14.34 5.16
C SER A 91 -18.10 13.10 4.27
N GLY A 92 -18.55 11.99 4.83
CA GLY A 92 -18.70 10.72 4.13
C GLY A 92 -17.56 9.74 4.38
N ASN A 93 -17.48 8.71 3.53
CA ASN A 93 -16.49 7.66 3.69
C ASN A 93 -16.00 7.09 2.35
N LYS A 94 -14.81 6.52 2.40
CA LYS A 94 -14.18 5.82 1.28
C LYS A 94 -13.61 4.49 1.76
N LEU A 95 -13.92 3.41 1.07
CA LEU A 95 -13.37 2.08 1.29
C LEU A 95 -12.64 1.62 0.03
N THR A 96 -11.45 1.08 0.19
CA THR A 96 -10.70 0.43 -0.89
C THR A 96 -10.20 -0.91 -0.38
N LEU A 97 -10.50 -1.96 -1.14
CA LEU A 97 -9.99 -3.31 -0.91
C LEU A 97 -9.23 -3.73 -2.16
N ALA A 98 -8.03 -4.26 -1.99
CA ALA A 98 -7.20 -4.72 -3.09
C ALA A 98 -6.58 -6.08 -2.74
N SER A 99 -6.57 -6.98 -3.71
CA SER A 99 -5.85 -8.24 -3.66
C SER A 99 -4.97 -8.33 -4.89
N GLU A 100 -3.71 -8.67 -4.70
CA GLU A 100 -2.73 -8.85 -5.75
C GLU A 100 -2.10 -10.23 -5.60
N GLN A 101 -2.38 -11.11 -6.57
CA GLN A 101 -1.83 -12.44 -6.62
C GLN A 101 -0.56 -12.43 -7.46
N PHE A 102 0.56 -12.74 -6.84
CA PHE A 102 1.85 -12.95 -7.50
C PHE A 102 2.02 -14.43 -7.83
N ILE A 103 2.43 -14.67 -9.06
CA ILE A 103 2.68 -16.02 -9.59
C ILE A 103 4.15 -16.10 -9.99
N SER A 104 4.78 -17.16 -9.56
CA SER A 104 6.15 -17.48 -9.91
C SER A 104 6.31 -17.73 -11.41
N MET A 105 7.29 -17.08 -12.03
CA MET A 105 7.76 -17.42 -13.37
C MET A 105 9.24 -17.83 -13.28
N GLY A 106 9.48 -19.12 -13.11
CA GLY A 106 10.82 -19.70 -12.91
C GLY A 106 10.91 -20.53 -11.65
N ASN A 107 12.00 -21.27 -11.49
CA ASN A 107 12.13 -22.27 -10.41
C ASN A 107 12.27 -21.66 -9.00
N ASP A 108 12.68 -20.38 -8.91
CA ASP A 108 13.05 -19.75 -7.63
C ASP A 108 12.28 -18.44 -7.35
N SER A 109 11.21 -18.20 -8.07
CA SER A 109 10.38 -17.01 -7.85
C SER A 109 9.24 -17.32 -6.86
N PRO A 110 8.99 -16.44 -5.86
CA PRO A 110 8.01 -16.67 -4.82
C PRO A 110 6.57 -16.54 -5.32
N THR A 111 5.67 -17.32 -4.75
CA THR A 111 4.22 -17.22 -4.97
C THR A 111 3.55 -16.73 -3.70
N PHE A 112 2.84 -15.61 -3.79
CA PHE A 112 2.18 -15.01 -2.64
C PHE A 112 0.98 -14.15 -3.06
N ASN A 113 0.10 -13.88 -2.12
CA ASN A 113 -1.01 -12.95 -2.29
C ASN A 113 -0.85 -11.78 -1.33
N ARG A 114 -0.96 -10.56 -1.84
CA ARG A 114 -0.90 -9.33 -1.07
C ARG A 114 -2.28 -8.70 -0.98
N ILE A 115 -2.84 -8.65 0.22
CA ILE A 115 -4.15 -8.06 0.50
C ILE A 115 -3.94 -6.72 1.21
N LYS A 116 -4.64 -5.70 0.75
CA LYS A 116 -4.65 -4.36 1.35
C LYS A 116 -6.07 -3.86 1.52
N SER A 117 -6.31 -3.18 2.63
CA SER A 117 -7.56 -2.48 2.91
C SER A 117 -7.24 -1.05 3.35
N THR A 118 -8.00 -0.10 2.85
CA THR A 118 -7.97 1.29 3.33
C THR A 118 -9.40 1.76 3.54
N TYR A 119 -9.68 2.25 4.74
CA TYR A 119 -10.95 2.86 5.07
C TYR A 119 -10.70 4.26 5.61
N ALA A 120 -11.35 5.25 5.02
CA ALA A 120 -11.32 6.64 5.48
C ALA A 120 -12.73 7.13 5.70
N PHE A 121 -12.94 7.93 6.75
CA PHE A 121 -14.20 8.63 6.97
C PHE A 121 -13.95 10.01 7.54
N PHE A 122 -14.83 10.94 7.23
CA PHE A 122 -14.74 12.34 7.60
C PHE A 122 -15.99 12.76 8.35
N ILE A 123 -15.78 13.47 9.44
CA ILE A 123 -16.84 14.02 10.29
C ILE A 123 -16.74 15.54 10.24
N PRO A 124 -17.76 16.25 9.73
CA PRO A 124 -17.76 17.70 9.73
C PRO A 124 -17.75 18.21 11.18
N THR A 125 -16.89 19.17 11.45
CA THR A 125 -16.73 19.73 12.79
C THR A 125 -16.45 21.22 12.71
N ARG A 126 -16.74 21.94 13.78
CA ARG A 126 -16.44 23.36 13.97
C ARG A 126 -15.74 23.57 15.31
N LEU A 127 -14.75 22.75 15.62
CA LEU A 127 -14.09 22.74 16.93
C LEU A 127 -13.24 24.00 17.19
N ILE A 128 -12.66 24.59 16.16
CA ILE A 128 -11.71 25.71 16.31
C ILE A 128 -12.06 26.85 15.34
N ASN A 129 -12.31 28.05 15.88
CA ASN A 129 -12.43 29.28 15.11
C ASN A 129 -11.02 29.85 14.84
N LEU A 130 -10.24 29.23 13.97
CA LEU A 130 -8.84 29.57 13.74
C LEU A 130 -8.61 30.88 12.99
N THR A 131 -9.59 31.36 12.25
CA THR A 131 -9.45 32.62 11.50
C THR A 131 -10.74 33.45 11.57
N LYS A 132 -10.59 34.77 11.73
CA LYS A 132 -11.71 35.72 11.72
C LYS A 132 -12.51 35.66 10.41
N GLY A 133 -11.89 35.26 9.28
CA GLY A 133 -12.53 35.11 7.98
C GLY A 133 -13.45 33.90 7.85
N CYS A 134 -13.19 32.81 8.59
CA CYS A 134 -14.06 31.62 8.62
C CYS A 134 -15.35 31.79 9.43
N ARG A 135 -15.52 32.92 10.10
CA ARG A 135 -16.72 33.20 10.92
C ARG A 135 -17.95 33.57 10.11
N THR A 136 -17.76 34.03 8.90
CA THR A 136 -18.80 34.63 8.06
C THR A 136 -19.03 33.95 6.71
N ASN A 137 -18.17 33.07 6.25
CA ASN A 137 -18.30 32.36 4.99
C ASN A 137 -18.62 30.88 5.20
N GLU A 138 -19.63 30.38 4.49
CA GLU A 138 -20.02 28.98 4.43
C GLU A 138 -18.93 28.06 3.86
N ASP A 139 -17.91 28.64 3.20
CA ASP A 139 -16.82 27.93 2.50
C ASP A 139 -15.70 27.41 3.43
N CYS A 140 -15.71 27.74 4.70
CA CYS A 140 -14.74 27.22 5.67
C CYS A 140 -15.24 25.93 6.35
N SER A 141 -15.37 24.89 5.60
CA SER A 141 -15.71 23.59 6.14
C SER A 141 -14.49 22.94 6.81
N GLN A 142 -14.61 22.69 8.11
CA GLN A 142 -13.64 21.96 8.92
C GLN A 142 -14.14 20.54 9.12
N ALA A 143 -13.23 19.58 9.10
CA ALA A 143 -13.55 18.19 9.34
C ALA A 143 -12.44 17.48 10.08
N ILE A 144 -12.79 16.47 10.86
CA ILE A 144 -11.85 15.49 11.37
C ILE A 144 -11.91 14.29 10.44
N GLY A 145 -10.75 13.97 9.86
CA GLY A 145 -10.54 12.79 9.02
C GLY A 145 -9.91 11.67 9.83
N PHE A 146 -10.46 10.48 9.69
CA PHE A 146 -9.92 9.23 10.21
C PHE A 146 -9.55 8.33 9.05
N GLN A 147 -8.35 7.75 9.07
CA GLN A 147 -7.94 6.78 8.07
C GLN A 147 -7.37 5.54 8.75
N PHE A 148 -7.83 4.37 8.33
CA PHE A 148 -7.34 3.07 8.75
C PHE A 148 -6.81 2.34 7.53
N LYS A 149 -5.58 1.85 7.64
CA LYS A 149 -4.95 1.01 6.62
C LYS A 149 -4.56 -0.32 7.26
N ALA A 150 -4.77 -1.40 6.57
CA ALA A 150 -4.32 -2.72 6.98
C ALA A 150 -3.87 -3.51 5.74
N GLY A 151 -2.92 -4.39 5.94
CA GLY A 151 -2.45 -5.27 4.89
C GLY A 151 -1.83 -6.53 5.44
N THR A 152 -1.87 -7.58 4.62
CA THR A 152 -1.21 -8.85 4.91
C THR A 152 -0.73 -9.52 3.63
N ILE A 153 0.32 -10.29 3.74
CA ILE A 153 0.87 -11.12 2.67
C ILE A 153 0.72 -12.57 3.06
N LEU A 154 0.04 -13.35 2.22
CA LEU A 154 -0.17 -14.78 2.39
C LEU A 154 0.74 -15.52 1.42
N GLY A 155 1.46 -16.52 1.91
CA GLY A 155 2.42 -17.28 1.14
C GLY A 155 3.87 -16.86 1.42
N GLU A 156 4.74 -17.06 0.44
CA GLU A 156 6.17 -16.77 0.51
C GLU A 156 6.40 -15.27 0.40
N LEU A 157 7.08 -14.67 1.37
CA LEU A 157 7.34 -13.23 1.38
C LEU A 157 8.75 -12.93 0.88
N PRO A 158 8.92 -12.43 -0.35
CA PRO A 158 10.19 -11.82 -0.72
C PRO A 158 10.33 -10.48 0.00
N PRO A 159 11.52 -10.14 0.49
CA PRO A 159 11.75 -8.98 1.38
C PRO A 159 11.43 -7.65 0.72
N TYR A 160 11.67 -7.53 -0.58
CA TYR A 160 11.37 -6.32 -1.36
C TYR A 160 9.85 -6.07 -1.56
N GLU A 161 8.99 -7.01 -1.17
CA GLU A 161 7.53 -6.87 -1.19
C GLU A 161 6.92 -6.72 0.22
N ALA A 162 7.74 -6.77 1.26
CA ALA A 162 7.30 -6.55 2.63
C ALA A 162 6.70 -5.14 2.80
N PHE A 163 5.78 -5.01 3.75
CA PHE A 163 5.25 -3.71 4.10
C PHE A 163 6.27 -2.94 4.92
N CYS A 164 6.54 -1.72 4.50
CA CYS A 164 7.40 -0.77 5.19
C CYS A 164 6.57 0.28 5.92
N MET A 165 6.90 0.53 7.17
CA MET A 165 6.30 1.61 7.96
C MET A 165 7.34 2.71 8.23
N GLY A 166 6.91 3.95 8.14
CA GLY A 166 7.71 5.16 8.19
C GLY A 166 7.61 5.96 6.88
N GLY A 167 8.05 7.20 6.92
CA GLY A 167 7.99 8.13 5.81
C GLY A 167 6.71 8.96 5.76
N THR A 168 6.67 9.88 4.80
CA THR A 168 5.60 10.89 4.68
C THR A 168 4.22 10.33 4.38
N SER A 169 4.15 9.14 3.77
CA SER A 169 2.90 8.47 3.40
C SER A 169 2.36 7.50 4.47
N SER A 170 3.12 7.28 5.55
CA SER A 170 2.78 6.41 6.67
C SER A 170 2.92 7.20 7.97
N ILE A 171 3.98 6.97 8.74
CA ILE A 171 4.19 7.62 10.03
C ILE A 171 5.22 8.76 9.87
N ARG A 172 4.74 9.99 9.97
CA ARG A 172 5.57 11.20 9.83
C ARG A 172 6.63 11.26 10.94
N GLY A 173 7.81 11.79 10.61
CA GLY A 173 8.94 11.91 11.54
C GLY A 173 9.91 10.73 11.50
N TRP A 174 9.60 9.69 10.77
CA TRP A 174 10.48 8.54 10.54
C TRP A 174 10.89 8.48 9.06
N GLY A 175 12.09 7.99 8.77
CA GLY A 175 12.50 7.70 7.40
C GLY A 175 11.69 6.54 6.80
N SER A 176 11.77 6.37 5.49
CA SER A 176 11.08 5.28 4.81
C SER A 176 11.60 3.93 5.29
N CYS A 177 10.72 3.05 5.73
CA CYS A 177 11.01 1.73 6.30
C CYS A 177 11.80 1.71 7.64
N ASP A 178 12.06 2.87 8.25
CA ASP A 178 12.87 2.94 9.48
C ASP A 178 12.13 2.42 10.72
N LEU A 179 10.82 2.48 10.73
CA LEU A 179 10.03 2.09 11.90
C LEU A 179 9.80 0.58 11.96
N ALA A 180 9.37 -0.01 10.85
CA ALA A 180 9.14 -1.45 10.75
C ALA A 180 9.10 -1.93 9.31
N VAL A 181 9.49 -3.19 9.12
CA VAL A 181 9.29 -3.97 7.90
C VAL A 181 8.60 -5.27 8.28
N SER A 182 7.47 -5.60 7.66
CA SER A 182 6.60 -6.67 8.15
C SER A 182 5.78 -7.34 7.05
N LYS A 183 5.33 -8.56 7.35
CA LYS A 183 4.39 -9.34 6.54
C LYS A 183 2.95 -8.83 6.66
N SER A 184 2.63 -8.16 7.77
CA SER A 184 1.30 -7.62 8.05
C SER A 184 1.41 -6.32 8.82
N PHE A 185 0.49 -5.41 8.60
CA PHE A 185 0.43 -4.14 9.31
C PHE A 185 -1.00 -3.66 9.55
N VAL A 186 -1.15 -2.82 10.54
CA VAL A 186 -2.33 -1.99 10.78
C VAL A 186 -1.85 -0.58 11.12
N GLU A 187 -2.41 0.42 10.49
CA GLU A 187 -2.08 1.84 10.67
C GLU A 187 -3.38 2.64 10.85
N GLY A 188 -3.38 3.55 11.81
CA GLY A 188 -4.46 4.50 12.03
C GLY A 188 -3.94 5.93 12.00
N THR A 189 -4.64 6.83 11.31
CA THR A 189 -4.31 8.25 11.23
C THR A 189 -5.54 9.08 11.55
N VAL A 190 -5.36 10.14 12.32
CA VAL A 190 -6.37 11.17 12.60
C VAL A 190 -5.80 12.51 12.18
N GLU A 191 -6.55 13.24 11.37
CA GLU A 191 -6.16 14.57 10.86
C GLU A 191 -7.31 15.55 11.05
N TYR A 192 -6.96 16.81 11.36
CA TYR A 192 -7.89 17.94 11.49
C TYR A 192 -7.52 19.05 10.52
#